data_1e680357ff8aac30ae4fa1c5734e63a5
#
_entry.id   1e680357ff8aac30ae4fa1c5734e63a5
#
_cell.length_a   1.000
_cell.length_b   1.000
_cell.length_c   1.000
_cell.angle_alpha   90.00
_cell.angle_beta   90.00
_cell.angle_gamma   90.00
#
_symmetry.space_group_name_H-M   'P 1'
#
loop_
_entity.id
_entity.type
_entity.pdbx_description
1 polymer ?
#
loop_
_entity_poly.entity_id
_entity_poly.type
_entity_poly.pdbx_seq_one_letter_code
_entity_poly.pdbx_strand_id
1 'polypeptide(L)'
;MKKIRILNKTFFTVLCLLFFSFSYSQQAKKEEIPLLHGAHHIGKRMDADMVRWRGYGLGQFIHWGVYSILGGDYNGKHYSDVGGAAEWIRSWKEVPHSVYDSLYKKFDPKAFNPKQWAAMAKQMGVKYVTFTTKHHDGFCMWPSKYTNYSVANTPYKKDIVKQVVDAYNAEGIDVYLYFSIMDWHNPDWRYDLKTKEDTIAFDRFKLFTKNQLTELLKNYPAIKGLWFDGTWDNSWKKSGAFSDSLDQYLKAIHPGLIIGSRLRADDFGNRHFDANHELMGDYEQGWERKIPKTFAETNGNDWDCVMTIPENGWGYAKKWLGHWKTTNELLEMLAQCVSLDGNFVINFGPGADGTFRPEEIKNAKEIGDWMKVNNTAIYNCEYAAWEKQDWGYYTKKTGENKVYMIVFNVPVSGSLKIKPSKKLEVDKAYLLTDPNKPLTMEKLDYGASFIHLPNAFKANKPFVIVLETKETNQNNEGPKAKT
;
A
#
# COMPACT_ATOMS: atom_id res chain seq x y z
N MET A 1 88.91 12.63 7.10
CA MET A 1 87.75 13.43 7.56
C MET A 1 86.49 12.96 6.85
N LYS A 2 85.48 12.75 7.66
CA LYS A 2 84.04 12.49 7.42
C LYS A 2 83.58 11.03 7.49
N LYS A 3 83.34 10.64 8.71
CA LYS A 3 82.33 9.67 9.16
C LYS A 3 81.01 10.43 9.37
N ILE A 4 79.93 9.62 9.43
CA ILE A 4 78.52 9.93 9.85
C ILE A 4 77.62 10.10 8.61
N ARG A 5 76.61 9.20 8.36
CA ARG A 5 75.41 8.79 9.09
C ARG A 5 74.70 7.68 8.32
N ILE A 6 74.56 6.55 8.90
CA ILE A 6 73.53 5.55 8.59
C ILE A 6 72.93 5.23 9.96
N LEU A 7 71.79 5.85 10.29
CA LEU A 7 70.82 5.36 11.28
C LEU A 7 69.61 6.31 11.18
N ASN A 8 68.55 5.81 10.75
CA ASN A 8 67.16 6.27 10.94
C ASN A 8 66.28 6.09 9.72
N LYS A 9 66.14 4.83 9.24
CA LYS A 9 65.06 4.48 8.32
C LYS A 9 64.20 3.32 8.81
N THR A 10 64.45 2.78 9.99
CA THR A 10 63.71 1.57 10.47
C THR A 10 62.71 1.87 11.60
N PHE A 11 62.57 3.13 12.06
CA PHE A 11 61.66 3.46 13.14
C PHE A 11 60.36 4.17 12.69
N PHE A 12 60.24 4.50 11.40
CA PHE A 12 59.04 5.20 10.87
C PHE A 12 58.05 4.27 10.23
N THR A 13 58.40 3.00 9.94
CA THR A 13 57.54 2.03 9.25
C THR A 13 56.70 1.19 10.24
N VAL A 14 57.01 1.14 11.50
CA VAL A 14 56.28 0.39 12.53
C VAL A 14 55.18 1.19 13.18
N LEU A 15 55.26 2.55 13.16
CA LEU A 15 54.24 3.40 13.74
C LEU A 15 53.05 3.67 12.81
N CYS A 16 53.18 3.45 11.50
CA CYS A 16 52.07 3.57 10.54
C CYS A 16 51.21 2.32 10.41
N LEU A 17 51.67 1.14 10.89
CA LEU A 17 50.92 -0.11 10.85
C LEU A 17 50.07 -0.37 12.09
N LEU A 18 50.15 0.44 13.12
CA LEU A 18 49.29 0.35 14.33
C LEU A 18 48.12 1.31 14.36
N PHE A 19 47.96 2.16 13.32
CA PHE A 19 46.79 3.06 13.19
C PHE A 19 45.75 2.59 12.18
N PHE A 20 45.93 1.44 11.53
CA PHE A 20 45.00 0.90 10.51
C PHE A 20 44.09 -0.21 11.00
N SER A 21 44.04 -0.52 12.30
CA SER A 21 43.24 -1.65 12.81
C SER A 21 42.21 -1.27 13.86
N PHE A 22 41.78 -0.01 13.95
CA PHE A 22 40.64 0.38 14.82
C PHE A 22 39.76 1.43 14.16
N SER A 23 39.34 1.17 12.90
CA SER A 23 38.12 1.77 12.36
C SER A 23 37.03 0.71 12.38
N TYR A 24 36.75 0.14 13.52
CA TYR A 24 35.40 -0.32 13.80
C TYR A 24 34.57 0.95 13.83
N SER A 25 33.79 1.17 12.80
CA SER A 25 32.68 2.10 12.79
C SER A 25 31.81 1.76 14.02
N GLN A 26 32.07 2.41 15.13
CA GLN A 26 31.01 2.66 16.09
C GLN A 26 30.00 3.53 15.30
N GLN A 27 28.99 2.88 14.70
CA GLN A 27 27.74 3.56 14.45
C GLN A 27 27.38 4.14 15.82
N ALA A 28 27.54 5.45 15.96
CA ALA A 28 27.06 6.16 17.12
C ALA A 28 25.60 5.73 17.26
N LYS A 29 25.25 5.06 18.36
CA LYS A 29 23.85 4.79 18.68
C LYS A 29 23.18 6.14 18.61
N LYS A 30 22.28 6.32 17.65
CA LYS A 30 21.43 7.50 17.52
C LYS A 30 20.74 7.62 18.88
N GLU A 31 20.98 8.71 19.59
CA GLU A 31 20.37 8.93 20.89
C GLU A 31 18.86 8.97 20.66
N GLU A 32 18.15 8.00 21.23
CA GLU A 32 16.70 7.91 21.07
C GLU A 32 16.05 9.07 21.84
N ILE A 33 15.16 9.80 21.18
CA ILE A 33 14.37 10.86 21.81
C ILE A 33 13.30 10.17 22.67
N PRO A 34 13.24 10.45 23.99
CA PRO A 34 12.20 9.89 24.84
C PRO A 34 10.82 10.40 24.40
N LEU A 35 9.93 9.50 24.02
CA LEU A 35 8.56 9.77 23.58
C LEU A 35 7.55 9.11 24.50
N LEU A 36 6.48 9.84 24.86
CA LEU A 36 5.31 9.28 25.52
C LEU A 36 4.35 8.64 24.50
N HIS A 37 4.27 9.26 23.32
CA HIS A 37 3.34 8.89 22.25
C HIS A 37 4.09 8.72 20.92
N GLY A 38 5.03 7.80 20.87
CA GLY A 38 5.76 7.39 19.67
C GLY A 38 5.33 6.01 19.17
N ALA A 39 6.17 5.36 18.39
CA ALA A 39 5.97 3.97 18.00
C ALA A 39 6.05 3.08 19.25
N HIS A 40 5.08 2.16 19.40
CA HIS A 40 5.07 1.19 20.49
C HIS A 40 5.71 -0.14 20.10
N HIS A 41 5.97 -0.32 18.83
CA HIS A 41 6.51 -1.54 18.28
C HIS A 41 7.55 -1.20 17.21
N ILE A 42 8.71 -1.82 17.32
CA ILE A 42 9.78 -1.70 16.35
C ILE A 42 9.82 -2.98 15.53
N GLY A 43 9.85 -2.82 14.21
CA GLY A 43 9.84 -3.93 13.27
C GLY A 43 8.45 -4.44 12.90
N LYS A 44 8.41 -5.57 12.17
CA LYS A 44 7.16 -6.12 11.63
C LYS A 44 6.37 -6.91 12.70
N ARG A 45 5.05 -6.75 12.72
CA ARG A 45 4.16 -7.66 13.45
C ARG A 45 4.24 -9.06 12.83
N MET A 46 4.32 -10.10 13.66
CA MET A 46 4.50 -11.50 13.21
C MET A 46 3.30 -12.40 13.55
N ASP A 47 2.20 -11.82 14.02
CA ASP A 47 0.96 -12.55 14.22
C ASP A 47 0.29 -12.98 12.92
N ALA A 48 -0.63 -13.94 13.02
CA ALA A 48 -1.27 -14.57 11.87
C ALA A 48 -2.03 -13.56 10.96
N ASP A 49 -2.59 -12.48 11.53
CA ASP A 49 -3.34 -11.49 10.77
C ASP A 49 -2.41 -10.66 9.88
N MET A 50 -1.25 -10.22 10.40
CA MET A 50 -0.25 -9.50 9.60
C MET A 50 0.47 -10.42 8.60
N VAL A 51 0.77 -11.65 8.96
CA VAL A 51 1.36 -12.63 8.03
C VAL A 51 0.41 -12.86 6.84
N ARG A 52 -0.90 -13.00 7.10
CA ARG A 52 -1.91 -13.11 6.07
C ARG A 52 -1.97 -11.85 5.19
N TRP A 53 -1.96 -10.66 5.80
CA TRP A 53 -2.00 -9.38 5.10
C TRP A 53 -0.82 -9.19 4.14
N ARG A 54 0.42 -9.55 4.55
CA ARG A 54 1.60 -9.52 3.66
C ARG A 54 1.44 -10.39 2.43
N GLY A 55 0.73 -11.49 2.57
CA GLY A 55 0.53 -12.46 1.48
C GLY A 55 -0.53 -12.06 0.45
N TYR A 56 -1.26 -10.96 0.64
CA TYR A 56 -2.37 -10.59 -0.24
C TYR A 56 -1.93 -10.18 -1.66
N GLY A 57 -0.88 -9.40 -1.78
CA GLY A 57 -0.38 -8.87 -3.04
C GLY A 57 -1.34 -7.89 -3.72
N LEU A 58 -2.63 -8.24 -3.90
CA LEU A 58 -3.62 -7.42 -4.61
C LEU A 58 -4.84 -7.12 -3.74
N GLY A 59 -5.13 -5.81 -3.60
CA GLY A 59 -6.31 -5.25 -2.94
C GLY A 59 -7.18 -4.41 -3.87
N GLN A 60 -8.40 -4.14 -3.43
CA GLN A 60 -9.33 -3.19 -4.04
C GLN A 60 -9.61 -2.05 -3.06
N PHE A 61 -9.65 -0.81 -3.57
CA PHE A 61 -10.24 0.31 -2.85
C PHE A 61 -11.54 0.70 -3.51
N ILE A 62 -12.51 1.16 -2.73
CA ILE A 62 -13.77 1.70 -3.28
C ILE A 62 -14.02 3.05 -2.62
N HIS A 63 -13.91 4.12 -3.41
CA HIS A 63 -14.28 5.47 -3.01
C HIS A 63 -15.69 5.79 -3.46
N TRP A 64 -16.65 5.74 -2.54
CA TRP A 64 -18.04 5.97 -2.83
C TRP A 64 -18.76 6.74 -1.70
N GLY A 65 -19.60 7.69 -2.09
CA GLY A 65 -20.37 8.54 -1.17
C GLY A 65 -21.29 9.48 -1.91
N VAL A 66 -21.93 10.41 -1.20
CA VAL A 66 -22.87 11.39 -1.79
C VAL A 66 -22.22 12.31 -2.82
N TYR A 67 -20.91 12.51 -2.78
CA TYR A 67 -20.18 13.27 -3.78
C TYR A 67 -20.31 12.70 -5.21
N SER A 68 -20.58 11.42 -5.34
CA SER A 68 -20.81 10.76 -6.64
C SER A 68 -22.06 11.30 -7.36
N ILE A 69 -23.01 11.90 -6.64
CA ILE A 69 -24.21 12.54 -7.23
C ILE A 69 -23.82 13.72 -8.11
N LEU A 70 -22.92 14.56 -7.64
CA LEU A 70 -22.39 15.67 -8.41
C LEU A 70 -21.37 15.16 -9.45
N GLY A 71 -20.60 14.15 -9.10
CA GLY A 71 -19.61 13.54 -9.99
C GLY A 71 -18.59 14.57 -10.51
N GLY A 72 -18.12 15.44 -9.63
CA GLY A 72 -17.13 16.45 -9.95
C GLY A 72 -17.63 17.65 -10.76
N ASP A 73 -18.95 17.80 -11.00
CA ASP A 73 -19.54 18.91 -11.75
C ASP A 73 -20.50 19.72 -10.89
N TYR A 74 -20.40 21.04 -10.97
CA TYR A 74 -21.37 21.94 -10.37
C TYR A 74 -21.49 23.26 -11.15
N ASN A 75 -22.72 23.65 -11.54
CA ASN A 75 -23.04 24.88 -12.27
C ASN A 75 -22.13 25.12 -13.50
N GLY A 76 -21.89 24.07 -14.29
CA GLY A 76 -21.08 24.14 -15.50
C GLY A 76 -19.57 24.14 -15.29
N LYS A 77 -19.09 24.16 -14.04
CA LYS A 77 -17.68 23.98 -13.69
C LYS A 77 -17.38 22.52 -13.38
N HIS A 78 -16.24 22.06 -13.85
CA HIS A 78 -15.73 20.73 -13.56
C HIS A 78 -14.59 20.80 -12.51
N TYR A 79 -14.36 19.72 -11.74
CA TYR A 79 -13.34 19.70 -10.70
C TYR A 79 -11.94 19.99 -11.23
N SER A 80 -11.63 19.60 -12.47
CA SER A 80 -10.33 19.89 -13.11
C SER A 80 -10.10 21.38 -13.33
N ASP A 81 -11.17 22.16 -13.49
CA ASP A 81 -11.09 23.61 -13.73
C ASP A 81 -10.65 24.38 -12.48
N VAL A 82 -10.83 23.75 -11.31
CA VAL A 82 -10.51 24.34 -10.00
C VAL A 82 -9.32 23.67 -9.31
N GLY A 83 -8.68 22.71 -9.99
CA GLY A 83 -7.52 21.99 -9.46
C GLY A 83 -7.85 21.05 -8.28
N GLY A 84 -9.11 20.59 -8.21
CA GLY A 84 -9.62 19.74 -7.14
C GLY A 84 -9.75 18.27 -7.54
N ALA A 85 -10.50 17.52 -6.75
CA ALA A 85 -10.93 16.16 -7.00
C ALA A 85 -12.44 16.03 -6.79
N ALA A 86 -13.08 15.08 -7.47
CA ALA A 86 -14.54 14.95 -7.45
C ALA A 86 -15.10 14.67 -6.04
N GLU A 87 -14.40 13.86 -5.25
CA GLU A 87 -14.75 13.53 -3.86
C GLU A 87 -14.52 14.68 -2.87
N TRP A 88 -13.78 15.74 -3.29
CA TRP A 88 -13.52 16.94 -2.52
C TRP A 88 -14.50 18.08 -2.83
N ILE A 89 -15.51 17.85 -3.67
CA ILE A 89 -16.41 18.88 -4.22
C ILE A 89 -17.15 19.71 -3.16
N ARG A 90 -17.38 19.15 -1.95
CA ARG A 90 -17.94 19.92 -0.82
C ARG A 90 -17.04 21.07 -0.38
N SER A 91 -15.73 20.96 -0.55
CA SER A 91 -14.76 22.00 -0.17
C SER A 91 -14.63 23.12 -1.21
N TRP A 92 -15.28 23.03 -2.36
CA TRP A 92 -15.21 24.05 -3.38
C TRP A 92 -16.04 25.28 -2.98
N LYS A 93 -15.46 26.46 -3.18
CA LYS A 93 -16.12 27.74 -2.88
C LYS A 93 -17.42 27.93 -3.66
N GLU A 94 -17.48 27.36 -4.88
CA GLU A 94 -18.62 27.44 -5.78
C GLU A 94 -19.82 26.59 -5.34
N VAL A 95 -19.60 25.61 -4.48
CA VAL A 95 -20.63 24.69 -4.00
C VAL A 95 -21.09 25.13 -2.61
N PRO A 96 -22.26 25.72 -2.46
CA PRO A 96 -22.78 26.07 -1.14
C PRO A 96 -22.93 24.83 -0.27
N HIS A 97 -22.45 24.88 0.98
CA HIS A 97 -22.55 23.74 1.91
C HIS A 97 -24.01 23.30 2.08
N SER A 98 -24.97 24.22 2.13
CA SER A 98 -26.41 23.88 2.23
C SER A 98 -26.92 23.05 1.05
N VAL A 99 -26.37 23.26 -0.13
CA VAL A 99 -26.68 22.45 -1.33
C VAL A 99 -26.05 21.07 -1.19
N TYR A 100 -24.74 21.03 -0.93
CA TYR A 100 -24.02 19.75 -0.80
C TYR A 100 -24.60 18.89 0.32
N ASP A 101 -24.74 19.46 1.50
CA ASP A 101 -25.24 18.78 2.71
C ASP A 101 -26.70 18.32 2.58
N SER A 102 -27.40 18.70 1.50
CA SER A 102 -28.76 18.21 1.16
C SER A 102 -28.75 17.02 0.18
N LEU A 103 -27.58 16.70 -0.46
CA LEU A 103 -27.50 15.68 -1.50
C LEU A 103 -27.88 14.28 -1.02
N TYR A 104 -27.61 13.95 0.25
CA TYR A 104 -28.00 12.65 0.81
C TYR A 104 -29.50 12.36 0.66
N LYS A 105 -30.38 13.40 0.60
CA LYS A 105 -31.81 13.27 0.35
C LYS A 105 -32.13 12.76 -1.05
N LYS A 106 -31.14 12.75 -1.95
CA LYS A 106 -31.23 12.23 -3.32
C LYS A 106 -30.41 10.94 -3.52
N PHE A 107 -29.71 10.47 -2.48
CA PHE A 107 -28.86 9.29 -2.57
C PHE A 107 -29.71 8.01 -2.52
N ASP A 108 -29.96 7.44 -3.70
CA ASP A 108 -30.77 6.24 -3.90
C ASP A 108 -30.12 5.33 -4.93
N PRO A 109 -29.08 4.57 -4.55
CA PRO A 109 -28.30 3.73 -5.47
C PRO A 109 -29.05 2.47 -5.88
N LYS A 110 -29.98 2.58 -6.82
CA LYS A 110 -30.89 1.50 -7.26
C LYS A 110 -30.18 0.35 -7.96
N ALA A 111 -29.05 0.63 -8.60
CA ALA A 111 -28.26 -0.39 -9.32
C ALA A 111 -27.15 -1.01 -8.45
N PHE A 112 -27.00 -0.56 -7.18
CA PHE A 112 -26.01 -1.10 -6.26
C PHE A 112 -26.25 -2.59 -6.00
N ASN A 113 -25.27 -3.41 -6.36
CA ASN A 113 -25.31 -4.84 -6.13
C ASN A 113 -23.97 -5.30 -5.50
N PRO A 114 -23.90 -5.37 -4.17
CA PRO A 114 -22.65 -5.72 -3.48
C PRO A 114 -22.15 -7.14 -3.81
N LYS A 115 -23.03 -8.07 -4.15
CA LYS A 115 -22.64 -9.42 -4.57
C LYS A 115 -21.92 -9.40 -5.93
N GLN A 116 -22.37 -8.58 -6.87
CA GLN A 116 -21.67 -8.40 -8.15
C GLN A 116 -20.32 -7.72 -7.96
N TRP A 117 -20.23 -6.74 -7.06
CA TRP A 117 -18.97 -6.10 -6.72
C TRP A 117 -17.97 -7.11 -6.15
N ALA A 118 -18.40 -7.91 -5.18
CA ALA A 118 -17.57 -8.93 -4.56
C ALA A 118 -17.16 -10.03 -5.55
N ALA A 119 -18.08 -10.49 -6.40
CA ALA A 119 -17.79 -11.48 -7.43
C ALA A 119 -16.76 -10.96 -8.46
N MET A 120 -16.87 -9.68 -8.87
CA MET A 120 -15.89 -9.05 -9.74
C MET A 120 -14.52 -8.96 -9.07
N ALA A 121 -14.46 -8.56 -7.81
CA ALA A 121 -13.22 -8.48 -7.03
C ALA A 121 -12.58 -9.87 -6.88
N LYS A 122 -13.38 -10.91 -6.63
CA LYS A 122 -12.93 -12.31 -6.57
C LYS A 122 -12.30 -12.75 -7.90
N GLN A 123 -13.01 -12.49 -9.02
CA GLN A 123 -12.53 -12.81 -10.36
C GLN A 123 -11.24 -12.06 -10.69
N MET A 124 -11.12 -10.80 -10.27
CA MET A 124 -9.90 -9.99 -10.42
C MET A 124 -8.71 -10.55 -9.62
N GLY A 125 -8.96 -11.39 -8.61
CA GLY A 125 -7.93 -11.97 -7.75
C GLY A 125 -7.67 -11.15 -6.49
N VAL A 126 -8.57 -10.25 -6.12
CA VAL A 126 -8.48 -9.42 -4.91
C VAL A 126 -8.54 -10.28 -3.64
N LYS A 127 -7.70 -9.97 -2.67
CA LYS A 127 -7.67 -10.63 -1.36
C LYS A 127 -8.26 -9.78 -0.24
N TYR A 128 -8.26 -8.48 -0.39
CA TYR A 128 -8.91 -7.56 0.55
C TYR A 128 -9.49 -6.35 -0.14
N VAL A 129 -10.52 -5.78 0.45
CA VAL A 129 -11.13 -4.52 0.02
C VAL A 129 -11.05 -3.47 1.12
N THR A 130 -10.73 -2.24 0.75
CA THR A 130 -10.88 -1.06 1.60
C THR A 130 -12.07 -0.25 1.10
N PHE A 131 -13.11 -0.09 1.94
CA PHE A 131 -14.36 0.60 1.58
C PHE A 131 -14.53 1.90 2.34
N THR A 132 -14.85 3.02 1.66
CA THR A 132 -15.11 4.30 2.31
C THR A 132 -16.43 4.28 3.09
N THR A 133 -16.33 4.20 4.42
CA THR A 133 -17.50 4.28 5.31
C THR A 133 -17.92 5.72 5.59
N LYS A 134 -16.95 6.61 5.72
CA LYS A 134 -17.13 8.06 5.87
C LYS A 134 -15.93 8.78 5.23
N HIS A 135 -16.16 9.62 4.23
CA HIS A 135 -15.14 10.48 3.64
C HIS A 135 -15.08 11.85 4.38
N HIS A 136 -14.27 12.80 3.93
CA HIS A 136 -14.10 14.12 4.55
C HIS A 136 -15.38 14.93 4.65
N ASP A 137 -16.38 14.63 3.81
CA ASP A 137 -17.71 15.28 3.83
C ASP A 137 -18.57 14.91 5.04
N GLY A 138 -18.14 13.91 5.81
CA GLY A 138 -18.80 13.46 7.04
C GLY A 138 -20.01 12.56 6.82
N PHE A 139 -20.40 12.25 5.57
CA PHE A 139 -21.55 11.38 5.31
C PHE A 139 -21.24 9.92 5.68
N CYS A 140 -22.08 9.33 6.53
CA CYS A 140 -21.91 7.96 6.99
C CYS A 140 -22.66 6.97 6.07
N MET A 141 -21.95 6.04 5.46
CA MET A 141 -22.51 4.97 4.63
C MET A 141 -23.19 3.84 5.45
N TRP A 142 -23.25 4.00 6.77
CA TRP A 142 -23.96 3.14 7.72
C TRP A 142 -24.93 3.96 8.57
N PRO A 143 -25.97 3.34 9.17
CA PRO A 143 -26.94 4.03 10.04
C PRO A 143 -26.31 4.38 11.40
N SER A 144 -25.45 5.41 11.43
CA SER A 144 -24.80 5.85 12.66
C SER A 144 -25.80 6.44 13.65
N LYS A 145 -25.63 6.09 14.94
CA LYS A 145 -26.41 6.66 16.04
C LYS A 145 -25.95 8.06 16.48
N TYR A 146 -24.78 8.48 15.98
CA TYR A 146 -24.11 9.71 16.42
C TYR A 146 -24.34 10.89 15.47
N THR A 147 -24.95 10.66 14.30
CA THR A 147 -25.30 11.71 13.35
C THR A 147 -26.50 11.33 12.51
N ASN A 148 -27.30 12.35 12.15
CA ASN A 148 -28.38 12.19 11.17
C ASN A 148 -27.87 12.28 9.72
N TYR A 149 -26.61 12.65 9.49
CA TYR A 149 -25.99 12.73 8.18
C TYR A 149 -25.47 11.35 7.77
N SER A 150 -26.40 10.45 7.48
CA SER A 150 -26.12 9.05 7.23
C SER A 150 -27.11 8.42 6.24
N VAL A 151 -26.76 7.25 5.75
CA VAL A 151 -27.58 6.46 4.82
C VAL A 151 -28.99 6.16 5.36
N ALA A 152 -29.18 6.12 6.68
CA ALA A 152 -30.49 5.91 7.30
C ALA A 152 -31.53 6.98 6.91
N ASN A 153 -31.07 8.19 6.60
CA ASN A 153 -31.89 9.33 6.25
C ASN A 153 -31.92 9.63 4.75
N THR A 154 -31.46 8.70 3.93
CA THR A 154 -31.55 8.74 2.46
C THR A 154 -32.82 8.03 1.97
N PRO A 155 -33.21 8.16 0.70
CA PRO A 155 -34.28 7.32 0.11
C PRO A 155 -33.89 5.82 0.13
N TYR A 156 -32.61 5.48 0.05
CA TYR A 156 -32.12 4.09 0.06
C TYR A 156 -32.32 3.39 1.42
N LYS A 157 -32.03 4.07 2.51
CA LYS A 157 -32.26 3.65 3.92
C LYS A 157 -31.57 2.36 4.38
N LYS A 158 -30.89 1.62 3.50
CA LYS A 158 -30.25 0.35 3.84
C LYS A 158 -28.79 0.57 4.22
N ASP A 159 -28.30 -0.19 5.17
CA ASP A 159 -26.92 -0.20 5.60
C ASP A 159 -26.00 -0.71 4.49
N ILE A 160 -25.28 0.23 3.82
CA ILE A 160 -24.37 -0.09 2.72
C ILE A 160 -23.11 -0.78 3.22
N VAL A 161 -22.58 -0.35 4.37
CA VAL A 161 -21.38 -0.95 4.96
C VAL A 161 -21.62 -2.42 5.26
N LYS A 162 -22.76 -2.74 5.91
CA LYS A 162 -23.13 -4.13 6.18
C LYS A 162 -23.21 -4.96 4.90
N GLN A 163 -23.87 -4.43 3.86
CA GLN A 163 -24.04 -5.14 2.59
C GLN A 163 -22.69 -5.43 1.92
N VAL A 164 -21.75 -4.48 1.96
CA VAL A 164 -20.38 -4.68 1.43
C VAL A 164 -19.63 -5.71 2.26
N VAL A 165 -19.62 -5.57 3.59
CA VAL A 165 -18.93 -6.51 4.50
C VAL A 165 -19.43 -7.93 4.29
N ASP A 166 -20.75 -8.13 4.28
CA ASP A 166 -21.35 -9.46 4.10
C ASP A 166 -21.00 -10.07 2.75
N ALA A 167 -21.09 -9.28 1.67
CA ALA A 167 -20.85 -9.76 0.31
C ALA A 167 -19.37 -10.15 0.07
N TYR A 168 -18.42 -9.31 0.51
CA TYR A 168 -17.01 -9.58 0.30
C TYR A 168 -16.51 -10.73 1.19
N ASN A 169 -16.95 -10.79 2.43
CA ASN A 169 -16.64 -11.93 3.31
C ASN A 169 -17.20 -13.26 2.77
N ALA A 170 -18.38 -13.25 2.15
CA ALA A 170 -18.95 -14.44 1.52
C ALA A 170 -18.09 -14.97 0.36
N GLU A 171 -17.34 -14.09 -0.31
CA GLU A 171 -16.37 -14.46 -1.35
C GLU A 171 -14.96 -14.78 -0.81
N GLY A 172 -14.77 -14.73 0.53
CA GLY A 172 -13.48 -14.95 1.18
C GLY A 172 -12.49 -13.81 0.97
N ILE A 173 -13.00 -12.59 0.80
CA ILE A 173 -12.22 -11.35 0.67
C ILE A 173 -12.30 -10.60 1.99
N ASP A 174 -11.15 -10.31 2.60
CA ASP A 174 -11.07 -9.57 3.85
C ASP A 174 -11.49 -8.11 3.66
N VAL A 175 -12.20 -7.53 4.63
CA VAL A 175 -12.75 -6.17 4.54
C VAL A 175 -12.03 -5.24 5.51
N TYR A 176 -11.60 -4.10 4.98
CA TYR A 176 -11.04 -2.96 5.71
C TYR A 176 -11.98 -1.77 5.54
N LEU A 177 -12.17 -1.01 6.59
CA LEU A 177 -13.03 0.17 6.55
C LEU A 177 -12.16 1.44 6.49
N TYR A 178 -12.30 2.21 5.42
CA TYR A 178 -11.76 3.56 5.36
C TYR A 178 -12.62 4.49 6.21
N PHE A 179 -11.97 5.28 7.03
CA PHE A 179 -12.62 6.27 7.87
C PHE A 179 -11.82 7.58 7.85
N SER A 180 -12.42 8.65 7.35
CA SER A 180 -11.83 9.97 7.49
C SER A 180 -11.98 10.49 8.91
N ILE A 181 -10.86 10.86 9.53
CA ILE A 181 -10.86 11.60 10.79
C ILE A 181 -11.40 13.01 10.55
N MET A 182 -10.88 13.69 9.51
CA MET A 182 -11.43 14.99 9.10
C MET A 182 -12.92 14.85 8.77
N ASP A 183 -13.74 15.79 9.26
CA ASP A 183 -15.17 15.79 9.05
C ASP A 183 -15.65 17.23 8.85
N TRP A 184 -15.82 17.61 7.59
CA TRP A 184 -16.24 18.96 7.21
C TRP A 184 -17.68 19.29 7.56
N HIS A 185 -18.51 18.29 7.86
CA HIS A 185 -19.90 18.48 8.25
C HIS A 185 -20.05 18.65 9.76
N ASN A 186 -19.14 18.11 10.56
CA ASN A 186 -19.22 18.15 12.01
C ASN A 186 -18.88 19.57 12.54
N PRO A 187 -19.77 20.24 13.31
CA PRO A 187 -19.54 21.59 13.78
C PRO A 187 -18.41 21.70 14.81
N ASP A 188 -17.99 20.61 15.42
CA ASP A 188 -16.91 20.56 16.40
C ASP A 188 -15.53 20.24 15.76
N TRP A 189 -15.47 19.96 14.43
CA TRP A 189 -14.20 19.83 13.72
C TRP A 189 -13.41 21.15 13.76
N ARG A 190 -12.11 21.07 13.96
CA ARG A 190 -11.17 22.20 13.93
C ARG A 190 -9.95 21.86 13.09
N TYR A 191 -9.48 22.81 12.31
CA TYR A 191 -8.21 22.67 11.56
C TYR A 191 -6.99 22.92 12.46
N ASP A 192 -7.16 23.72 13.52
CA ASP A 192 -6.15 23.99 14.52
C ASP A 192 -6.79 24.28 15.90
N LEU A 193 -6.03 24.16 16.97
CA LEU A 193 -6.46 24.45 18.34
C LEU A 193 -5.78 25.76 18.80
N LYS A 194 -6.44 26.88 18.53
CA LYS A 194 -5.90 28.23 18.82
C LYS A 194 -6.47 28.81 20.09
N THR A 195 -7.68 28.44 20.45
CA THR A 195 -8.39 28.97 21.63
C THR A 195 -8.81 27.82 22.55
N LYS A 196 -9.25 28.17 23.77
CA LYS A 196 -9.84 27.21 24.69
C LYS A 196 -11.14 26.61 24.14
N GLU A 197 -11.92 27.41 23.44
CA GLU A 197 -13.17 27.03 22.79
C GLU A 197 -12.90 26.01 21.68
N ASP A 198 -11.82 26.18 20.89
CA ASP A 198 -11.41 25.20 19.88
C ASP A 198 -11.06 23.87 20.53
N THR A 199 -10.32 23.89 21.64
CA THR A 199 -9.96 22.70 22.38
C THR A 199 -11.20 21.95 22.89
N ILE A 200 -12.15 22.69 23.51
CA ILE A 200 -13.39 22.12 24.04
C ILE A 200 -14.23 21.51 22.92
N ALA A 201 -14.36 22.20 21.78
CA ALA A 201 -15.09 21.68 20.61
C ALA A 201 -14.41 20.40 20.08
N PHE A 202 -13.10 20.44 19.92
CA PHE A 202 -12.35 19.31 19.41
C PHE A 202 -12.34 18.11 20.37
N ASP A 203 -12.45 18.32 21.68
CA ASP A 203 -12.62 17.23 22.66
C ASP A 203 -13.96 16.52 22.47
N ARG A 204 -15.06 17.26 22.19
CA ARG A 204 -16.34 16.65 21.80
C ARG A 204 -16.21 15.88 20.47
N PHE A 205 -15.49 16.46 19.51
CA PHE A 205 -15.22 15.80 18.23
C PHE A 205 -14.41 14.49 18.40
N LYS A 206 -13.38 14.47 19.24
CA LYS A 206 -12.64 13.26 19.56
C LYS A 206 -13.52 12.17 20.16
N LEU A 207 -14.43 12.54 21.06
CA LEU A 207 -15.42 11.59 21.62
C LEU A 207 -16.38 11.08 20.56
N PHE A 208 -16.89 11.95 19.69
CA PHE A 208 -17.74 11.59 18.55
C PHE A 208 -17.01 10.58 17.64
N THR A 209 -15.77 10.84 17.29
CA THR A 209 -14.92 9.96 16.45
C THR A 209 -14.74 8.59 17.10
N LYS A 210 -14.37 8.55 18.38
CA LYS A 210 -14.24 7.30 19.14
C LYS A 210 -15.52 6.50 19.15
N ASN A 211 -16.66 7.15 19.35
CA ASN A 211 -17.96 6.52 19.38
C ASN A 211 -18.35 5.92 18.02
N GLN A 212 -18.13 6.63 16.92
CA GLN A 212 -18.38 6.11 15.56
C GLN A 212 -17.48 4.90 15.23
N LEU A 213 -16.19 4.95 15.58
CA LEU A 213 -15.28 3.83 15.36
C LEU A 213 -15.66 2.61 16.21
N THR A 214 -16.07 2.84 17.46
CA THR A 214 -16.59 1.76 18.33
C THR A 214 -17.85 1.14 17.75
N GLU A 215 -18.74 1.96 17.19
CA GLU A 215 -19.98 1.51 16.53
C GLU A 215 -19.66 0.65 15.30
N LEU A 216 -18.72 1.07 14.44
CA LEU A 216 -18.29 0.31 13.28
C LEU A 216 -17.72 -1.07 13.67
N LEU A 217 -16.81 -1.12 14.65
CA LEU A 217 -16.21 -2.39 15.10
C LEU A 217 -17.24 -3.34 15.74
N LYS A 218 -18.21 -2.81 16.47
CA LYS A 218 -19.28 -3.61 17.07
C LYS A 218 -20.32 -4.11 16.06
N ASN A 219 -20.66 -3.27 15.08
CA ASN A 219 -21.66 -3.61 14.07
C ASN A 219 -21.10 -4.58 13.01
N TYR A 220 -19.79 -4.51 12.74
CA TYR A 220 -19.13 -5.29 11.68
C TYR A 220 -17.92 -6.07 12.22
N PRO A 221 -18.11 -7.03 13.10
CA PRO A 221 -17.01 -7.72 13.77
C PRO A 221 -16.15 -8.60 12.84
N ALA A 222 -16.60 -8.82 11.62
CA ALA A 222 -15.86 -9.62 10.62
C ALA A 222 -14.79 -8.83 9.84
N ILE A 223 -14.69 -7.51 10.04
CA ILE A 223 -13.64 -6.71 9.38
C ILE A 223 -12.26 -7.04 9.93
N LYS A 224 -11.22 -6.74 9.16
CA LYS A 224 -9.83 -7.05 9.51
C LYS A 224 -8.98 -5.83 9.82
N GLY A 225 -9.42 -4.64 9.41
CA GLY A 225 -8.65 -3.44 9.66
C GLY A 225 -9.41 -2.15 9.41
N LEU A 226 -8.74 -1.07 9.79
CA LEU A 226 -9.18 0.31 9.56
C LEU A 226 -8.12 1.05 8.75
N TRP A 227 -8.57 1.76 7.74
CA TRP A 227 -7.76 2.64 6.90
C TRP A 227 -8.13 4.09 7.20
N PHE A 228 -7.21 4.85 7.79
CA PHE A 228 -7.48 6.22 8.22
C PHE A 228 -7.01 7.25 7.21
N ASP A 229 -7.67 8.41 7.23
CA ASP A 229 -7.32 9.57 6.42
C ASP A 229 -7.72 10.87 7.12
N GLY A 230 -7.33 12.03 6.56
CA GLY A 230 -7.73 13.32 7.10
C GLY A 230 -7.08 13.68 8.45
N THR A 231 -5.83 13.25 8.67
CA THR A 231 -5.11 13.46 9.94
C THR A 231 -3.94 14.46 9.83
N TRP A 232 -3.90 15.26 8.77
CA TRP A 232 -2.79 16.21 8.52
C TRP A 232 -2.95 17.59 9.15
N ASP A 233 -4.13 17.93 9.71
CA ASP A 233 -4.35 19.21 10.31
C ASP A 233 -3.73 19.33 11.71
N ASN A 234 -3.42 20.57 12.11
CA ASN A 234 -2.74 20.84 13.37
C ASN A 234 -3.54 20.37 14.59
N SER A 235 -4.87 20.39 14.53
CA SER A 235 -5.71 19.88 15.62
C SER A 235 -5.44 18.42 15.91
N TRP A 236 -5.31 17.58 14.85
CA TRP A 236 -4.99 16.16 15.03
C TRP A 236 -3.53 15.94 15.41
N LYS A 237 -2.60 16.66 14.78
CA LYS A 237 -1.16 16.60 15.10
C LYS A 237 -0.87 16.94 16.56
N LYS A 238 -1.65 17.87 17.16
CA LYS A 238 -1.58 18.23 18.59
C LYS A 238 -2.31 17.22 19.50
N SER A 239 -2.90 16.17 18.96
CA SER A 239 -3.68 15.17 19.68
C SER A 239 -2.96 13.81 19.75
N GLY A 240 -1.63 13.79 19.85
CA GLY A 240 -0.82 12.57 19.91
C GLY A 240 -1.29 11.61 21.01
N ALA A 241 -1.46 12.09 22.24
CA ALA A 241 -1.96 11.29 23.34
C ALA A 241 -3.33 10.63 23.07
N PHE A 242 -4.25 11.38 22.42
CA PHE A 242 -5.56 10.84 22.08
C PHE A 242 -5.45 9.80 20.96
N SER A 243 -4.70 10.08 19.88
CA SER A 243 -4.57 9.16 18.76
C SER A 243 -3.89 7.85 19.16
N ASP A 244 -2.93 7.92 20.07
CA ASP A 244 -2.27 6.77 20.67
C ASP A 244 -3.24 5.95 21.51
N SER A 245 -3.96 6.58 22.45
CA SER A 245 -4.95 5.88 23.28
C SER A 245 -6.10 5.31 22.46
N LEU A 246 -6.47 5.96 21.33
CA LEU A 246 -7.49 5.47 20.42
C LEU A 246 -7.03 4.21 19.69
N ASP A 247 -5.80 4.16 19.17
CA ASP A 247 -5.22 2.97 18.53
C ASP A 247 -5.26 1.77 19.49
N GLN A 248 -4.75 1.96 20.71
CA GLN A 248 -4.76 0.92 21.74
C GLN A 248 -6.18 0.46 22.10
N TYR A 249 -7.10 1.40 22.25
CA TYR A 249 -8.51 1.08 22.55
C TYR A 249 -9.16 0.26 21.45
N LEU A 250 -8.99 0.65 20.17
CA LEU A 250 -9.58 -0.04 19.02
C LEU A 250 -9.04 -1.48 18.92
N LYS A 251 -7.73 -1.67 19.10
CA LYS A 251 -7.11 -3.00 19.11
C LYS A 251 -7.55 -3.84 20.31
N ALA A 252 -7.81 -3.23 21.47
CA ALA A 252 -8.31 -3.94 22.64
C ALA A 252 -9.75 -4.46 22.46
N ILE A 253 -10.63 -3.69 21.79
CA ILE A 253 -12.02 -4.12 21.56
C ILE A 253 -12.17 -5.00 20.30
N HIS A 254 -11.15 -5.06 19.44
CA HIS A 254 -11.14 -5.90 18.25
C HIS A 254 -9.73 -6.53 18.08
N PRO A 255 -9.43 -7.64 18.77
CA PRO A 255 -8.13 -8.29 18.67
C PRO A 255 -7.78 -8.72 17.25
N GLY A 256 -6.52 -8.53 16.86
CA GLY A 256 -6.05 -8.80 15.50
C GLY A 256 -6.28 -7.64 14.50
N LEU A 257 -6.97 -6.56 14.92
CA LEU A 257 -7.23 -5.39 14.05
C LEU A 257 -5.93 -4.83 13.50
N ILE A 258 -5.92 -4.56 12.20
CA ILE A 258 -4.78 -3.94 11.50
C ILE A 258 -5.09 -2.46 11.29
N ILE A 259 -4.19 -1.59 11.75
CA ILE A 259 -4.29 -0.13 11.64
C ILE A 259 -3.01 0.42 11.04
N GLY A 260 -3.11 1.07 9.89
CA GLY A 260 -1.97 1.67 9.23
C GLY A 260 -1.51 3.00 9.85
N SER A 261 -0.41 3.51 9.37
CA SER A 261 0.33 4.64 9.97
C SER A 261 -0.35 6.01 9.89
N ARG A 262 -1.50 6.14 9.23
CA ARG A 262 -2.18 7.45 9.10
C ARG A 262 -2.94 7.90 10.34
N LEU A 263 -3.26 7.00 11.29
CA LEU A 263 -4.06 7.37 12.45
C LEU A 263 -3.28 8.26 13.42
N ARG A 264 -2.06 7.85 13.75
CA ARG A 264 -1.34 8.37 14.91
C ARG A 264 -0.53 9.64 14.62
N ALA A 265 -0.35 10.45 15.66
CA ALA A 265 0.67 11.47 15.75
C ALA A 265 1.51 11.24 17.02
N ASP A 266 2.78 11.67 17.02
CA ASP A 266 3.66 11.61 18.20
C ASP A 266 3.56 12.88 19.08
N ASP A 267 4.40 12.97 20.09
CA ASP A 267 4.49 14.12 21.01
C ASP A 267 4.84 15.45 20.29
N PHE A 268 5.44 15.38 19.11
CA PHE A 268 5.86 16.54 18.31
C PHE A 268 4.95 16.81 17.10
N GLY A 269 3.90 16.02 16.92
CA GLY A 269 2.97 16.14 15.80
C GLY A 269 3.48 15.51 14.49
N ASN A 270 4.51 14.66 14.55
CA ASN A 270 4.91 13.84 13.40
C ASN A 270 3.85 12.78 13.13
N ARG A 271 3.72 12.39 11.87
CA ARG A 271 2.76 11.39 11.38
C ARG A 271 3.48 10.32 10.58
N HIS A 272 2.91 9.13 10.49
CA HIS A 272 3.49 7.93 9.89
C HIS A 272 4.70 7.41 10.65
N PHE A 273 5.70 8.23 10.86
CA PHE A 273 6.90 7.94 11.62
C PHE A 273 7.03 8.91 12.77
N ASP A 274 7.48 8.44 13.91
CA ASP A 274 7.75 9.29 15.07
C ASP A 274 9.08 10.04 14.95
N ALA A 275 9.45 10.84 15.97
CA ALA A 275 10.69 11.62 15.98
C ALA A 275 11.96 10.75 15.93
N ASN A 276 11.87 9.47 16.25
CA ASN A 276 12.96 8.51 16.10
C ASN A 276 12.98 7.85 14.73
N HIS A 277 12.06 8.19 13.82
CA HIS A 277 11.82 7.58 12.51
C HIS A 277 11.30 6.14 12.57
N GLU A 278 10.63 5.77 13.67
CA GLU A 278 9.97 4.48 13.82
C GLU A 278 8.50 4.58 13.36
N LEU A 279 8.01 3.52 12.72
CA LEU A 279 6.66 3.49 12.13
C LEU A 279 5.57 3.47 13.22
N MET A 280 4.65 4.42 13.18
CA MET A 280 3.51 4.51 14.10
C MET A 280 2.27 3.83 13.51
N GLY A 281 2.29 2.51 13.40
CA GLY A 281 1.20 1.71 12.85
C GLY A 281 1.67 0.32 12.50
N ASP A 282 0.76 -0.51 12.02
CA ASP A 282 1.08 -1.90 11.67
C ASP A 282 1.73 -2.00 10.29
N TYR A 283 1.49 -1.01 9.42
CA TYR A 283 2.09 -0.88 8.09
C TYR A 283 2.10 0.59 7.63
N GLU A 284 2.97 0.92 6.69
CA GLU A 284 3.11 2.26 6.15
C GLU A 284 2.03 2.55 5.10
N GLN A 285 1.28 3.63 5.30
CA GLN A 285 0.25 4.16 4.39
C GLN A 285 0.72 5.44 3.68
N GLY A 286 2.02 5.60 3.46
CA GLY A 286 2.61 6.77 2.81
C GLY A 286 2.62 6.73 1.28
N TRP A 287 2.43 5.55 0.71
CA TRP A 287 2.55 5.32 -0.73
C TRP A 287 1.22 5.48 -1.46
N GLU A 288 0.85 6.72 -1.73
CA GLU A 288 -0.38 7.08 -2.45
C GLU A 288 -0.05 7.59 -3.85
N ARG A 289 -0.51 6.89 -4.89
CA ARG A 289 -0.23 7.16 -6.32
C ARG A 289 1.28 7.25 -6.65
N LYS A 290 2.09 6.71 -5.79
CA LYS A 290 3.56 6.65 -5.91
C LYS A 290 4.03 5.31 -5.36
N ILE A 291 4.86 4.61 -6.12
CA ILE A 291 5.47 3.35 -5.72
C ILE A 291 6.94 3.58 -5.38
N PRO A 292 7.49 2.96 -4.30
CA PRO A 292 8.93 3.01 -4.04
C PRO A 292 9.71 2.51 -5.25
N LYS A 293 10.87 3.10 -5.48
CA LYS A 293 11.76 2.67 -6.58
C LYS A 293 12.67 1.52 -6.17
N THR A 294 13.00 1.44 -4.89
CA THR A 294 13.91 0.45 -4.34
C THR A 294 13.37 -0.09 -3.01
N PHE A 295 13.82 -1.30 -2.64
CA PHE A 295 13.48 -1.88 -1.34
C PHE A 295 13.98 -1.03 -0.16
N ALA A 296 15.12 -0.34 -0.32
CA ALA A 296 15.64 0.54 0.72
C ALA A 296 14.71 1.70 1.07
N GLU A 297 13.92 2.20 0.11
CA GLU A 297 12.95 3.27 0.37
C GLU A 297 11.78 2.84 1.27
N THR A 298 11.52 1.54 1.39
CA THR A 298 10.47 0.99 2.29
C THR A 298 10.95 0.89 3.74
N ASN A 299 12.23 1.13 4.02
CA ASN A 299 12.86 0.94 5.34
C ASN A 299 12.60 -0.46 5.95
N GLY A 300 12.29 -1.46 5.11
CA GLY A 300 11.92 -2.81 5.55
C GLY A 300 10.56 -2.89 6.24
N ASN A 301 9.75 -1.85 6.22
CA ASN A 301 8.39 -1.85 6.77
C ASN A 301 7.43 -2.68 5.89
N ASP A 302 6.33 -3.11 6.49
CA ASP A 302 5.14 -3.51 5.73
C ASP A 302 4.47 -2.27 5.14
N TRP A 303 3.96 -2.34 3.92
CA TRP A 303 3.36 -1.19 3.25
C TRP A 303 2.34 -1.59 2.17
N ASP A 304 1.45 -0.68 1.86
CA ASP A 304 0.60 -0.76 0.67
C ASP A 304 0.75 0.47 -0.23
N CYS A 305 0.48 0.31 -1.52
CA CYS A 305 0.33 1.40 -2.46
C CYS A 305 -1.10 1.46 -2.96
N VAL A 306 -1.78 2.55 -2.68
CA VAL A 306 -3.12 2.81 -3.22
C VAL A 306 -3.03 3.62 -4.52
N MET A 307 -3.68 3.14 -5.58
CA MET A 307 -3.56 3.69 -6.93
C MET A 307 -4.92 3.87 -7.59
N THR A 308 -5.11 5.00 -8.24
CA THR A 308 -6.29 5.28 -9.07
C THR A 308 -6.15 4.69 -10.47
N ILE A 309 -7.23 4.19 -11.07
CA ILE A 309 -7.24 3.78 -12.50
C ILE A 309 -7.15 5.03 -13.37
N PRO A 310 -8.00 6.06 -13.22
CA PRO A 310 -7.77 7.32 -13.87
C PRO A 310 -6.52 8.01 -13.31
N GLU A 311 -5.91 8.91 -14.03
CA GLU A 311 -4.67 9.58 -13.65
C GLU A 311 -4.78 10.27 -12.29
N ASN A 312 -5.91 10.90 -12.03
CA ASN A 312 -6.20 11.56 -10.77
C ASN A 312 -7.67 11.34 -10.36
N GLY A 313 -7.98 11.50 -9.07
CA GLY A 313 -9.35 11.36 -8.53
C GLY A 313 -9.68 9.95 -8.06
N TRP A 314 -10.25 9.88 -6.86
CA TRP A 314 -10.65 8.64 -6.19
C TRP A 314 -12.12 8.33 -6.42
N GLY A 315 -12.98 9.34 -6.26
CA GLY A 315 -14.42 9.23 -6.45
C GLY A 315 -14.84 9.30 -7.91
N TYR A 316 -16.12 9.01 -8.15
CA TYR A 316 -16.71 9.09 -9.48
C TYR A 316 -16.67 10.53 -10.02
N ALA A 317 -16.19 10.71 -11.24
CA ALA A 317 -16.31 11.94 -12.01
C ALA A 317 -17.12 11.67 -13.29
N LYS A 318 -18.11 12.52 -13.60
CA LYS A 318 -18.96 12.41 -14.81
C LYS A 318 -18.17 12.58 -16.09
N LYS A 319 -17.20 13.47 -16.06
CA LYS A 319 -16.26 13.72 -17.15
C LYS A 319 -14.86 13.43 -16.62
N TRP A 320 -14.12 12.68 -17.36
CA TRP A 320 -12.74 12.41 -17.04
C TRP A 320 -11.86 12.93 -18.16
N LEU A 321 -10.95 13.82 -17.83
CA LEU A 321 -9.92 14.33 -18.72
C LEU A 321 -8.59 13.72 -18.29
N GLY A 322 -7.83 13.17 -19.23
CA GLY A 322 -6.52 12.61 -18.95
C GLY A 322 -6.43 11.10 -19.19
N HIS A 323 -5.32 10.54 -18.75
CA HIS A 323 -4.98 9.16 -18.98
C HIS A 323 -5.77 8.21 -18.07
N TRP A 324 -6.27 7.13 -18.65
CA TRP A 324 -6.76 5.96 -17.95
C TRP A 324 -5.69 4.88 -18.01
N LYS A 325 -5.21 4.44 -16.85
CA LYS A 325 -4.21 3.38 -16.80
C LYS A 325 -4.73 2.13 -17.47
N THR A 326 -3.91 1.60 -18.36
CA THR A 326 -4.16 0.33 -19.03
C THR A 326 -3.96 -0.84 -18.09
N THR A 327 -4.50 -1.99 -18.44
CA THR A 327 -4.27 -3.23 -17.69
C THR A 327 -2.78 -3.55 -17.54
N ASN A 328 -1.97 -3.35 -18.59
CA ASN A 328 -0.53 -3.61 -18.52
C ASN A 328 0.17 -2.68 -17.53
N GLU A 329 -0.16 -1.39 -17.49
CA GLU A 329 0.39 -0.46 -16.51
C GLU A 329 0.01 -0.88 -15.08
N LEU A 330 -1.25 -1.28 -14.84
CA LEU A 330 -1.69 -1.75 -13.53
C LEU A 330 -1.02 -3.07 -13.12
N LEU A 331 -0.80 -3.99 -14.04
CA LEU A 331 -0.06 -5.24 -13.80
C LEU A 331 1.43 -4.95 -13.51
N GLU A 332 2.03 -3.99 -14.19
CA GLU A 332 3.41 -3.59 -13.93
C GLU A 332 3.55 -2.97 -12.54
N MET A 333 2.62 -2.10 -12.14
CA MET A 333 2.56 -1.52 -10.80
C MET A 333 2.36 -2.60 -9.73
N LEU A 334 1.50 -3.59 -9.97
CA LEU A 334 1.31 -4.75 -9.09
C LEU A 334 2.61 -5.54 -8.92
N ALA A 335 3.27 -5.87 -10.02
CA ALA A 335 4.54 -6.60 -10.00
C ALA A 335 5.63 -5.80 -9.25
N GLN A 336 5.71 -4.49 -9.48
CA GLN A 336 6.64 -3.61 -8.76
C GLN A 336 6.37 -3.61 -7.27
N CYS A 337 5.12 -3.43 -6.82
CA CYS A 337 4.78 -3.43 -5.40
C CYS A 337 5.16 -4.76 -4.73
N VAL A 338 4.75 -5.89 -5.30
CA VAL A 338 5.04 -7.20 -4.71
C VAL A 338 6.53 -7.51 -4.73
N SER A 339 7.26 -7.06 -5.76
CA SER A 339 8.71 -7.22 -5.83
C SER A 339 9.48 -6.46 -4.75
N LEU A 340 8.83 -5.56 -4.04
CA LEU A 340 9.37 -4.73 -2.96
C LEU A 340 8.66 -4.97 -1.61
N ASP A 341 8.03 -6.14 -1.42
CA ASP A 341 7.28 -6.55 -0.21
C ASP A 341 6.02 -5.72 0.07
N GLY A 342 5.41 -5.10 -0.93
CA GLY A 342 4.20 -4.30 -0.74
C GLY A 342 2.95 -4.92 -1.32
N ASN A 343 1.79 -4.50 -0.81
CA ASN A 343 0.50 -4.78 -1.42
C ASN A 343 0.11 -3.66 -2.39
N PHE A 344 -0.46 -4.02 -3.52
CA PHE A 344 -1.00 -3.06 -4.50
C PHE A 344 -2.52 -3.00 -4.42
N VAL A 345 -3.07 -1.78 -4.26
CA VAL A 345 -4.51 -1.56 -4.06
C VAL A 345 -5.05 -0.69 -5.16
N ILE A 346 -5.94 -1.22 -5.97
CA ILE A 346 -6.55 -0.52 -7.12
C ILE A 346 -7.87 0.10 -6.71
N ASN A 347 -8.03 1.39 -6.96
CA ASN A 347 -9.24 2.13 -6.60
C ASN A 347 -10.32 2.08 -7.70
N PHE A 348 -11.55 1.92 -7.27
CA PHE A 348 -12.78 1.98 -8.04
C PHE A 348 -13.67 3.11 -7.50
N GLY A 349 -14.26 3.90 -8.40
CA GLY A 349 -15.13 5.02 -8.05
C GLY A 349 -16.54 4.85 -8.61
N PRO A 350 -17.47 4.15 -7.90
CA PRO A 350 -18.81 3.92 -8.39
C PRO A 350 -19.61 5.22 -8.59
N GLY A 351 -20.48 5.23 -9.60
CA GLY A 351 -21.47 6.26 -9.81
C GLY A 351 -22.48 6.35 -8.68
N ALA A 352 -23.30 7.39 -8.70
CA ALA A 352 -24.34 7.61 -7.67
C ALA A 352 -25.37 6.48 -7.60
N ASP A 353 -25.57 5.73 -8.68
CA ASP A 353 -26.46 4.59 -8.77
C ASP A 353 -25.85 3.29 -8.25
N GLY A 354 -24.52 3.28 -7.95
CA GLY A 354 -23.79 2.13 -7.47
C GLY A 354 -23.15 1.27 -8.57
N THR A 355 -23.08 1.76 -9.81
CA THR A 355 -22.40 1.05 -10.91
C THR A 355 -20.94 1.46 -11.05
N PHE A 356 -20.05 0.51 -11.36
CA PHE A 356 -18.68 0.79 -11.78
C PHE A 356 -18.65 1.24 -13.24
N ARG A 357 -17.60 1.95 -13.61
CA ARG A 357 -17.40 2.41 -15.00
C ARG A 357 -16.98 1.27 -15.91
N PRO A 358 -17.30 1.35 -17.20
CA PRO A 358 -16.89 0.33 -18.17
C PRO A 358 -15.38 0.09 -18.19
N GLU A 359 -14.57 1.13 -18.03
CA GLU A 359 -13.11 1.05 -17.98
C GLU A 359 -12.61 0.31 -16.75
N GLU A 360 -13.24 0.54 -15.59
CA GLU A 360 -12.94 -0.15 -14.34
C GLU A 360 -13.28 -1.65 -14.46
N ILE A 361 -14.45 -1.96 -15.00
CA ILE A 361 -14.92 -3.34 -15.24
C ILE A 361 -13.98 -4.06 -16.23
N LYS A 362 -13.58 -3.39 -17.31
CA LYS A 362 -12.62 -3.93 -18.28
C LYS A 362 -11.29 -4.29 -17.62
N ASN A 363 -10.70 -3.33 -16.89
CA ASN A 363 -9.43 -3.56 -16.19
C ASN A 363 -9.56 -4.71 -15.17
N ALA A 364 -10.64 -4.76 -14.38
CA ALA A 364 -10.87 -5.84 -13.43
C ALA A 364 -10.92 -7.22 -14.12
N LYS A 365 -11.61 -7.33 -15.25
CA LYS A 365 -11.68 -8.57 -16.02
C LYS A 365 -10.31 -8.98 -16.57
N GLU A 366 -9.59 -8.04 -17.20
CA GLU A 366 -8.32 -8.35 -17.86
C GLU A 366 -7.21 -8.68 -16.84
N ILE A 367 -7.19 -7.98 -15.67
CA ILE A 367 -6.32 -8.34 -14.55
C ILE A 367 -6.68 -9.73 -14.04
N GLY A 368 -7.97 -10.04 -13.89
CA GLY A 368 -8.44 -11.34 -13.44
C GLY A 368 -8.01 -12.46 -14.38
N ASP A 369 -8.12 -12.27 -15.70
CA ASP A 369 -7.67 -13.24 -16.70
C ASP A 369 -6.15 -13.51 -16.56
N TRP A 370 -5.34 -12.47 -16.28
CA TRP A 370 -3.91 -12.62 -16.02
C TRP A 370 -3.62 -13.30 -14.68
N MET A 371 -4.30 -12.88 -13.61
CA MET A 371 -4.14 -13.43 -12.26
C MET A 371 -4.53 -14.90 -12.19
N LYS A 372 -5.52 -15.34 -12.94
CA LYS A 372 -5.94 -16.76 -13.01
C LYS A 372 -4.78 -17.69 -13.36
N VAL A 373 -3.83 -17.22 -14.16
CA VAL A 373 -2.65 -18.00 -14.60
C VAL A 373 -1.43 -17.72 -13.75
N ASN A 374 -1.25 -16.47 -13.30
CA ASN A 374 0.04 -15.99 -12.79
C ASN A 374 0.02 -15.67 -11.27
N ASN A 375 -1.07 -15.94 -10.56
CA ASN A 375 -1.23 -15.55 -9.16
C ASN A 375 -0.17 -16.11 -8.20
N THR A 376 0.45 -17.25 -8.54
CA THR A 376 1.52 -17.85 -7.73
C THR A 376 2.76 -16.96 -7.63
N ALA A 377 2.97 -16.07 -8.62
CA ALA A 377 4.05 -15.09 -8.62
C ALA A 377 3.70 -13.80 -7.84
N ILE A 378 2.46 -13.71 -7.33
CA ILE A 378 1.95 -12.53 -6.60
C ILE A 378 1.66 -12.87 -5.15
N TYR A 379 0.83 -13.91 -4.88
CA TYR A 379 0.41 -14.22 -3.52
C TYR A 379 1.51 -14.92 -2.72
N ASN A 380 1.66 -14.51 -1.45
CA ASN A 380 2.68 -15.04 -0.56
C ASN A 380 4.08 -14.98 -1.19
N CYS A 381 4.39 -13.86 -1.81
CA CYS A 381 5.70 -13.56 -2.35
C CYS A 381 6.36 -12.42 -1.58
N GLU A 382 7.68 -12.41 -1.63
CA GLU A 382 8.55 -11.45 -0.94
C GLU A 382 9.62 -10.90 -1.89
N TYR A 383 10.37 -9.91 -1.43
CA TYR A 383 11.51 -9.33 -2.14
C TYR A 383 12.58 -10.38 -2.40
N ALA A 384 12.96 -10.55 -3.66
CA ALA A 384 13.95 -11.55 -4.07
C ALA A 384 15.41 -11.17 -3.75
N ALA A 385 15.69 -9.91 -3.45
CA ALA A 385 17.02 -9.33 -3.25
C ALA A 385 17.98 -9.55 -4.46
N TRP A 386 17.41 -9.58 -5.67
CA TRP A 386 18.15 -9.68 -6.93
C TRP A 386 18.19 -8.33 -7.64
N GLU A 387 19.22 -8.12 -8.44
CA GLU A 387 19.38 -6.91 -9.23
C GLU A 387 18.26 -6.80 -10.29
N LYS A 388 17.46 -5.72 -10.23
CA LYS A 388 16.39 -5.45 -11.20
C LYS A 388 16.96 -5.40 -12.62
N GLN A 389 16.22 -5.96 -13.57
CA GLN A 389 16.55 -5.96 -14.99
C GLN A 389 15.47 -5.19 -15.79
N ASP A 390 15.80 -4.78 -17.02
CA ASP A 390 14.91 -3.98 -17.87
C ASP A 390 13.70 -4.76 -18.40
N TRP A 391 13.74 -6.09 -18.35
CA TRP A 391 12.61 -6.89 -18.82
C TRP A 391 11.43 -6.93 -17.83
N GLY A 392 11.61 -6.58 -16.51
CA GLY A 392 10.52 -6.56 -15.53
C GLY A 392 10.98 -6.73 -14.08
N TYR A 393 10.28 -7.61 -13.33
CA TYR A 393 10.41 -7.70 -11.87
C TYR A 393 10.62 -9.13 -11.40
N TYR A 394 11.29 -9.25 -10.26
CA TYR A 394 11.43 -10.52 -9.54
C TYR A 394 10.51 -10.53 -8.31
N THR A 395 9.88 -11.68 -8.06
CA THR A 395 9.26 -11.98 -6.76
C THR A 395 9.75 -13.34 -6.29
N LYS A 396 9.88 -13.54 -4.99
CA LYS A 396 10.34 -14.81 -4.41
C LYS A 396 9.19 -15.42 -3.61
N LYS A 397 8.92 -16.70 -3.83
CA LYS A 397 7.91 -17.42 -3.06
C LYS A 397 8.35 -17.60 -1.61
N THR A 398 7.53 -17.09 -0.67
CA THR A 398 7.81 -17.23 0.75
C THR A 398 7.86 -18.70 1.16
N GLY A 399 8.96 -19.10 1.80
CA GLY A 399 9.17 -20.47 2.27
C GLY A 399 9.52 -21.49 1.17
N GLU A 400 9.71 -21.07 -0.08
CA GLU A 400 10.13 -21.97 -1.18
C GLU A 400 11.40 -21.47 -1.87
N ASN A 401 12.11 -22.41 -2.51
CA ASN A 401 13.29 -22.10 -3.34
C ASN A 401 12.89 -21.72 -4.77
N LYS A 402 11.90 -20.84 -4.91
CA LYS A 402 11.40 -20.39 -6.21
C LYS A 402 11.42 -18.87 -6.30
N VAL A 403 11.99 -18.37 -7.40
CA VAL A 403 11.95 -16.97 -7.80
C VAL A 403 11.17 -16.89 -9.11
N TYR A 404 10.26 -15.93 -9.19
CA TYR A 404 9.49 -15.66 -10.39
C TYR A 404 10.04 -14.44 -11.11
N MET A 405 10.16 -14.53 -12.44
CA MET A 405 10.41 -13.42 -13.33
C MET A 405 9.07 -13.01 -13.94
N ILE A 406 8.57 -11.84 -13.61
CA ILE A 406 7.36 -11.26 -14.24
C ILE A 406 7.86 -10.37 -15.39
N VAL A 407 7.73 -10.87 -16.61
CA VAL A 407 8.33 -10.28 -17.80
C VAL A 407 7.33 -9.39 -18.53
N PHE A 408 7.67 -8.12 -18.68
CA PHE A 408 6.90 -7.09 -19.42
C PHE A 408 7.54 -6.77 -20.76
N ASN A 409 8.89 -6.75 -20.81
CA ASN A 409 9.66 -6.35 -21.98
C ASN A 409 10.57 -7.50 -22.41
N VAL A 410 10.33 -8.06 -23.58
CA VAL A 410 11.21 -9.08 -24.15
C VAL A 410 12.24 -8.41 -25.03
N PRO A 411 13.55 -8.56 -24.75
CA PRO A 411 14.61 -8.09 -25.64
C PRO A 411 14.49 -8.70 -27.05
N VAL A 412 14.93 -8.00 -28.07
CA VAL A 412 14.88 -8.45 -29.48
C VAL A 412 15.62 -9.81 -29.66
N SER A 413 16.67 -10.02 -28.87
CA SER A 413 17.44 -11.29 -28.87
C SER A 413 16.65 -12.49 -28.31
N GLY A 414 15.53 -12.26 -27.61
CA GLY A 414 14.82 -13.30 -26.87
C GLY A 414 15.60 -13.79 -25.62
N SER A 415 16.69 -13.13 -25.25
CA SER A 415 17.58 -13.54 -24.14
C SER A 415 17.37 -12.62 -22.94
N LEU A 416 16.88 -13.17 -21.84
CA LEU A 416 16.61 -12.45 -20.60
C LEU A 416 17.77 -12.60 -19.64
N LYS A 417 18.48 -11.50 -19.37
CA LYS A 417 19.59 -11.50 -18.41
C LYS A 417 19.03 -11.65 -16.99
N ILE A 418 19.65 -12.50 -16.18
CA ILE A 418 19.42 -12.62 -14.75
C ILE A 418 20.73 -12.43 -13.99
N LYS A 419 20.64 -11.91 -12.76
CA LYS A 419 21.77 -11.79 -11.85
C LYS A 419 21.33 -12.16 -10.43
N PRO A 420 21.39 -13.46 -10.10
CA PRO A 420 21.07 -13.96 -8.77
C PRO A 420 21.95 -13.33 -7.69
N SER A 421 21.48 -13.33 -6.45
CA SER A 421 22.33 -13.00 -5.31
C SER A 421 23.48 -14.02 -5.21
N LYS A 422 24.63 -13.62 -4.66
CA LYS A 422 25.83 -14.49 -4.54
C LYS A 422 25.59 -15.80 -3.78
N LYS A 423 24.49 -15.88 -3.02
CA LYS A 423 24.15 -17.05 -2.19
C LYS A 423 23.25 -18.06 -2.91
N LEU A 424 22.73 -17.72 -4.10
CA LEU A 424 21.77 -18.54 -4.83
C LEU A 424 22.27 -18.84 -6.24
N GLU A 425 22.07 -20.06 -6.69
CA GLU A 425 22.25 -20.50 -8.08
C GLU A 425 20.90 -20.93 -8.64
N VAL A 426 20.64 -20.62 -9.91
CA VAL A 426 19.45 -21.11 -10.62
C VAL A 426 19.77 -22.50 -11.16
N ASP A 427 18.96 -23.47 -10.77
CA ASP A 427 19.08 -24.87 -11.21
C ASP A 427 18.25 -25.13 -12.47
N LYS A 428 17.02 -24.59 -12.51
CA LYS A 428 16.08 -24.79 -13.61
C LYS A 428 15.27 -23.51 -13.86
N ALA A 429 14.99 -23.26 -15.14
CA ALA A 429 14.06 -22.19 -15.58
C ALA A 429 12.99 -22.75 -16.51
N TYR A 430 11.75 -22.33 -16.38
CA TYR A 430 10.65 -22.73 -17.26
C TYR A 430 9.52 -21.69 -17.25
N LEU A 431 8.72 -21.67 -18.31
CA LEU A 431 7.49 -20.86 -18.33
C LEU A 431 6.50 -21.40 -17.30
N LEU A 432 5.88 -20.53 -16.51
CA LEU A 432 4.86 -20.95 -15.52
C LEU A 432 3.73 -21.77 -16.19
N THR A 433 3.43 -21.48 -17.45
CA THR A 433 2.40 -22.15 -18.24
C THR A 433 2.86 -23.48 -18.88
N ASP A 434 4.18 -23.77 -18.85
CA ASP A 434 4.73 -25.01 -19.42
C ASP A 434 5.90 -25.56 -18.57
N PRO A 435 5.59 -26.06 -17.34
CA PRO A 435 6.62 -26.46 -16.38
C PRO A 435 7.45 -27.69 -16.81
N ASN A 436 6.98 -28.42 -17.82
CA ASN A 436 7.64 -29.62 -18.31
C ASN A 436 8.71 -29.31 -19.37
N LYS A 437 8.76 -28.06 -19.88
CA LYS A 437 9.76 -27.65 -20.88
C LYS A 437 10.74 -26.66 -20.27
N PRO A 438 11.93 -27.13 -19.83
CA PRO A 438 12.96 -26.22 -19.33
C PRO A 438 13.44 -25.29 -20.44
N LEU A 439 13.68 -24.03 -20.05
CA LEU A 439 14.32 -23.02 -20.90
C LEU A 439 15.83 -23.21 -20.87
N THR A 440 16.49 -22.93 -21.99
CA THR A 440 17.94 -22.97 -22.07
C THR A 440 18.55 -21.81 -21.26
N MET A 441 19.55 -22.12 -20.45
CA MET A 441 20.30 -21.14 -19.67
C MET A 441 21.75 -21.13 -20.12
N GLU A 442 22.30 -19.93 -20.32
CA GLU A 442 23.69 -19.70 -20.63
C GLU A 442 24.37 -18.96 -19.48
N LYS A 443 25.35 -19.55 -18.84
CA LYS A 443 26.13 -18.92 -17.77
C LYS A 443 27.05 -17.85 -18.36
N LEU A 444 27.07 -16.70 -17.73
CA LEU A 444 27.95 -15.58 -18.03
C LEU A 444 28.96 -15.39 -16.90
N ASP A 445 29.95 -14.54 -17.15
CA ASP A 445 30.91 -14.13 -16.12
C ASP A 445 30.18 -13.34 -15.00
N TYR A 446 30.83 -13.28 -13.84
CA TYR A 446 30.37 -12.49 -12.66
C TYR A 446 29.03 -12.92 -12.07
N GLY A 447 28.66 -14.22 -12.25
CA GLY A 447 27.44 -14.78 -11.63
C GLY A 447 26.12 -14.36 -12.30
N ALA A 448 26.19 -13.83 -13.52
CA ALA A 448 25.02 -13.61 -14.35
C ALA A 448 24.71 -14.82 -15.24
N SER A 449 23.50 -14.86 -15.80
CA SER A 449 23.13 -15.85 -16.82
C SER A 449 22.12 -15.22 -17.80
N PHE A 450 22.04 -15.78 -19.01
CA PHE A 450 20.91 -15.57 -19.90
C PHE A 450 19.92 -16.72 -19.82
N ILE A 451 18.63 -16.40 -19.88
CA ILE A 451 17.56 -17.36 -20.13
C ILE A 451 17.05 -17.10 -21.54
N HIS A 452 17.09 -18.09 -22.39
CA HIS A 452 16.69 -17.98 -23.79
C HIS A 452 15.24 -18.42 -23.97
N LEU A 453 14.43 -17.53 -24.49
CA LEU A 453 13.06 -17.87 -24.92
C LEU A 453 13.13 -18.64 -26.25
N PRO A 454 12.18 -19.57 -26.50
CA PRO A 454 12.09 -20.24 -27.80
C PRO A 454 11.91 -19.24 -28.93
N ASN A 455 12.55 -19.46 -30.10
CA ASN A 455 12.50 -18.56 -31.24
C ASN A 455 11.06 -18.24 -31.72
N ALA A 456 10.12 -19.15 -31.53
CA ALA A 456 8.71 -18.96 -31.88
C ALA A 456 7.85 -18.33 -30.75
N PHE A 457 8.48 -18.01 -29.61
CA PHE A 457 7.74 -17.45 -28.47
C PHE A 457 7.27 -16.02 -28.77
N LYS A 458 5.95 -15.83 -28.66
CA LYS A 458 5.33 -14.50 -28.77
C LYS A 458 4.43 -14.29 -27.55
N ALA A 459 4.67 -13.24 -26.81
CA ALA A 459 3.83 -12.83 -25.70
C ALA A 459 3.08 -11.54 -26.06
N ASN A 460 1.77 -11.59 -26.00
CA ASN A 460 0.90 -10.41 -26.17
C ASN A 460 0.55 -9.75 -24.82
N LYS A 461 0.93 -10.39 -23.72
CA LYS A 461 0.68 -9.94 -22.33
C LYS A 461 1.89 -10.29 -21.48
N PRO A 462 2.08 -9.62 -20.35
CA PRO A 462 3.10 -10.02 -19.39
C PRO A 462 2.96 -11.49 -18.99
N PHE A 463 4.08 -12.19 -18.84
CA PHE A 463 4.12 -13.61 -18.52
C PHE A 463 5.14 -13.90 -17.43
N VAL A 464 5.11 -15.11 -16.89
CA VAL A 464 5.96 -15.52 -15.77
C VAL A 464 6.87 -16.67 -16.15
N ILE A 465 8.16 -16.51 -15.81
CA ILE A 465 9.14 -17.60 -15.80
C ILE A 465 9.41 -17.96 -14.34
N VAL A 466 9.43 -19.25 -14.06
CA VAL A 466 9.80 -19.80 -12.75
C VAL A 466 11.28 -20.18 -12.77
N LEU A 467 11.99 -19.76 -11.73
CA LEU A 467 13.37 -20.13 -11.46
C LEU A 467 13.40 -21.00 -10.20
N GLU A 468 13.78 -22.23 -10.32
CA GLU A 468 14.11 -23.08 -9.17
C GLU A 468 15.55 -22.78 -8.75
N THR A 469 15.75 -22.49 -7.48
CA THR A 469 17.04 -22.05 -6.94
C THR A 469 17.57 -23.03 -5.91
N LYS A 470 18.89 -23.07 -5.76
CA LYS A 470 19.58 -23.78 -4.68
C LYS A 470 20.63 -22.87 -4.05
N GLU A 471 20.95 -23.11 -2.78
CA GLU A 471 22.04 -22.40 -2.12
C GLU A 471 23.39 -22.79 -2.73
N THR A 472 24.24 -21.79 -2.96
CA THR A 472 25.64 -22.05 -3.34
C THR A 472 26.41 -22.49 -2.11
N ASN A 473 26.98 -23.71 -2.14
CA ASN A 473 27.92 -24.17 -1.12
C ASN A 473 29.22 -23.33 -1.20
N GLN A 474 29.27 -22.21 -0.49
CA GLN A 474 30.52 -21.44 -0.31
C GLN A 474 31.39 -22.08 0.78
N ASN A 475 31.63 -23.40 0.69
CA ASN A 475 32.68 -24.06 1.46
C ASN A 475 33.59 -24.75 0.46
N ASN A 476 34.57 -24.03 -0.10
CA ASN A 476 35.85 -24.57 -0.60
C ASN A 476 36.57 -23.59 -1.53
N GLU A 477 36.98 -22.45 -1.00
CA GLU A 477 38.24 -21.84 -1.46
C GLU A 477 39.07 -21.50 -0.22
N GLY A 478 39.67 -22.54 0.31
CA GLY A 478 40.87 -22.39 1.12
C GLY A 478 41.96 -21.74 0.27
N PRO A 479 42.84 -20.93 0.86
CA PRO A 479 43.89 -20.26 0.11
C PRO A 479 44.76 -21.31 -0.57
N LYS A 480 44.79 -21.34 -1.92
CA LYS A 480 45.84 -22.08 -2.66
C LYS A 480 47.14 -21.44 -2.29
N ALA A 481 47.93 -22.14 -1.47
CA ALA A 481 49.32 -21.83 -1.24
C ALA A 481 50.02 -21.79 -2.59
N LYS A 482 50.61 -20.67 -2.95
CA LYS A 482 51.57 -20.57 -4.04
C LYS A 482 52.85 -21.24 -3.58
N THR A 483 53.18 -22.36 -4.18
CA THR A 483 54.53 -22.91 -4.21
C THR A 483 55.39 -22.11 -5.17
#